data_a400688b8caf329f233f50359f8977e6
#
_entry.id   a400688b8caf329f233f50359f8977e6
#
_cell.length_a   1.000
_cell.length_b   1.000
_cell.length_c   1.000
_cell.angle_alpha   90.00
_cell.angle_beta   90.00
_cell.angle_gamma   90.00
#
_symmetry.space_group_name_H-M   'P 1'
#
loop_
_entity.id
_entity.type
_entity.pdbx_description
1 polymer ?
#
loop_
_entity_poly.entity_id
_entity_poly.type
_entity_poly.pdbx_seq_one_letter_code
_entity_poly.pdbx_strand_id
1 'polypeptide(L)'
;MRTGAEATGEIAPKTIEALEEALSRSTGAFIFSHFPLVDLDNERINTGLSTTNREALNSIFERYRDRIAHCFSGHLHIWASAMVKGIPVTAVPSASFSFSLEPLSAERESVTNTPCGYLLVGIGDDGSVVIRPRFLPGVERS
;
A
#
# COMPACT_ATOMS: atom_id res chain seq x y z
N MET A 1 -11.49 -23.77 -13.91
CA MET A 1 -11.61 -22.39 -13.40
C MET A 1 -10.89 -22.37 -12.06
N ARG A 2 -9.64 -21.86 -12.00
CA ARG A 2 -8.93 -21.77 -10.72
C ARG A 2 -9.56 -20.61 -9.94
N THR A 3 -10.18 -20.92 -8.82
CA THR A 3 -10.46 -19.93 -7.78
C THR A 3 -9.12 -19.32 -7.41
N GLY A 4 -8.99 -18.00 -7.62
CA GLY A 4 -7.73 -17.32 -7.36
C GLY A 4 -7.27 -17.60 -5.94
N ALA A 5 -6.07 -18.12 -5.80
CA ALA A 5 -5.42 -18.23 -4.52
C ALA A 5 -5.35 -16.81 -3.93
N GLU A 6 -5.79 -16.65 -2.71
CA GLU A 6 -5.63 -15.42 -1.96
C GLU A 6 -4.14 -15.10 -1.92
N ALA A 7 -3.76 -13.95 -2.50
CA ALA A 7 -2.37 -13.53 -2.56
C ALA A 7 -2.03 -12.68 -1.33
N THR A 8 -2.09 -13.32 -0.16
CA THR A 8 -1.72 -12.71 1.12
C THR A 8 -0.23 -12.90 1.41
N GLY A 9 0.34 -11.94 2.13
CA GLY A 9 1.71 -12.02 2.63
C GLY A 9 1.75 -12.13 4.15
N GLU A 10 2.82 -12.69 4.67
CA GLU A 10 3.13 -12.68 6.09
C GLU A 10 4.47 -11.98 6.30
N ILE A 11 4.53 -11.07 7.27
CA ILE A 11 5.77 -10.44 7.65
C ILE A 11 6.42 -11.26 8.76
N ALA A 12 7.64 -11.70 8.53
CA ALA A 12 8.37 -12.48 9.52
C ALA A 12 8.50 -11.70 10.85
N PRO A 13 8.35 -12.36 12.01
CA PRO A 13 8.46 -11.70 13.32
C PRO A 13 9.73 -10.86 13.46
N LYS A 14 10.86 -11.37 12.98
CA LYS A 14 12.13 -10.65 12.96
C LYS A 14 12.08 -9.31 12.21
N THR A 15 11.28 -9.25 11.13
CA THR A 15 11.10 -8.01 10.36
C THR A 15 10.22 -7.02 11.13
N ILE A 16 9.23 -7.51 11.86
CA ILE A 16 8.37 -6.69 12.73
C ILE A 16 9.22 -6.08 13.87
N GLU A 17 10.06 -6.87 14.51
CA GLU A 17 10.99 -6.40 15.55
C GLU A 17 11.94 -5.33 15.00
N ALA A 18 12.53 -5.56 13.81
CA ALA A 18 13.43 -4.60 13.18
C ALA A 18 12.71 -3.30 12.79
N LEU A 19 11.43 -3.38 12.35
CA LEU A 19 10.60 -2.21 12.08
C LEU A 19 10.35 -1.41 13.36
N GLU A 20 9.99 -2.08 14.45
CA GLU A 20 9.75 -1.40 15.73
C GLU A 20 11.02 -0.73 16.24
N GLU A 21 12.16 -1.41 16.17
CA GLU A 21 13.46 -0.84 16.53
C GLU A 21 13.80 0.39 15.69
N ALA A 22 13.61 0.33 14.37
CA ALA A 22 13.85 1.44 13.46
C ALA A 22 12.96 2.65 13.79
N LEU A 23 11.65 2.42 13.99
CA LEU A 23 10.69 3.48 14.33
C LEU A 23 10.98 4.10 15.69
N SER A 24 11.49 3.34 16.67
CA SER A 24 11.85 3.86 17.97
C SER A 24 12.93 4.95 17.93
N ARG A 25 13.75 4.96 16.87
CA ARG A 25 14.88 5.89 16.67
C ARG A 25 14.64 6.90 15.54
N SER A 26 13.56 6.77 14.79
CA SER A 26 13.29 7.60 13.60
C SER A 26 12.36 8.77 13.92
N THR A 27 12.44 9.80 13.07
CA THR A 27 11.44 10.87 12.96
C THR A 27 11.09 11.02 11.49
N GLY A 28 9.80 11.02 11.13
CA GLY A 28 9.38 11.18 9.74
C GLY A 28 9.74 9.99 8.85
N ALA A 29 9.57 8.77 9.35
CA ALA A 29 9.91 7.55 8.60
C ALA A 29 8.98 7.33 7.41
N PHE A 30 9.55 6.93 6.27
CA PHE A 30 8.82 6.41 5.12
C PHE A 30 8.90 4.90 5.12
N ILE A 31 7.74 4.23 5.06
CA ILE A 31 7.64 2.78 5.08
C ILE A 31 7.20 2.29 3.69
N PHE A 32 7.93 1.33 3.15
CA PHE A 32 7.63 0.70 1.88
C PHE A 32 7.41 -0.79 2.08
N SER A 33 6.31 -1.30 1.52
CA SER A 33 5.97 -2.71 1.56
C SER A 33 5.41 -3.17 0.22
N HIS A 34 5.55 -4.47 -0.10
CA HIS A 34 4.83 -5.01 -1.23
C HIS A 34 3.34 -5.13 -0.92
N PHE A 35 2.98 -5.72 0.21
CA PHE A 35 1.59 -5.85 0.64
C PHE A 35 1.12 -4.64 1.45
N PRO A 36 -0.18 -4.29 1.40
CA PRO A 36 -0.75 -3.32 2.31
C PRO A 36 -0.49 -3.71 3.78
N LEU A 37 0.06 -2.78 4.55
CA LEU A 37 0.40 -2.97 5.96
C LEU A 37 -0.71 -2.53 6.91
N VAL A 38 -1.70 -1.82 6.40
CA VAL A 38 -2.83 -1.25 7.14
C VAL A 38 -4.14 -1.65 6.49
N ASP A 39 -5.22 -1.62 7.26
CA ASP A 39 -6.55 -1.83 6.72
C ASP A 39 -6.95 -0.66 5.82
N LEU A 40 -7.43 -0.99 4.64
CA LEU A 40 -8.07 -0.07 3.73
C LEU A 40 -9.59 -0.28 3.80
N ASP A 41 -10.35 0.71 3.36
CA ASP A 41 -11.82 0.63 3.34
C ASP A 41 -12.32 -0.31 2.22
N ASN A 42 -11.86 -1.56 2.28
CA ASN A 42 -12.26 -2.62 1.36
C ASN A 42 -11.99 -3.98 2.00
N GLU A 43 -13.04 -4.70 2.36
CA GLU A 43 -12.95 -5.99 3.04
C GLU A 43 -12.16 -7.03 2.23
N ARG A 44 -12.31 -7.05 0.92
CA ARG A 44 -11.58 -7.97 0.06
C ARG A 44 -10.08 -7.74 0.09
N ILE A 45 -9.65 -6.46 0.05
CA ILE A 45 -8.23 -6.11 0.19
C ILE A 45 -7.74 -6.55 1.57
N ASN A 46 -8.52 -6.25 2.59
CA ASN A 46 -8.14 -6.53 3.97
C ASN A 46 -8.04 -8.03 4.26
N THR A 47 -8.84 -8.86 3.63
CA THR A 47 -8.88 -10.32 3.87
C THR A 47 -8.05 -11.12 2.88
N GLY A 48 -8.06 -10.76 1.60
CA GLY A 48 -7.50 -11.59 0.52
C GLY A 48 -6.22 -11.06 -0.12
N LEU A 49 -5.90 -9.78 0.07
CA LEU A 49 -4.82 -9.11 -0.67
C LEU A 49 -3.86 -8.32 0.24
N SER A 50 -3.89 -8.55 1.54
CA SER A 50 -3.05 -7.82 2.49
C SER A 50 -2.18 -8.76 3.35
N THR A 51 -1.59 -8.20 4.39
CA THR A 51 -0.74 -8.94 5.32
C THR A 51 -1.59 -9.71 6.33
N THR A 52 -1.30 -10.99 6.57
CA THR A 52 -2.07 -11.85 7.49
C THR A 52 -1.88 -11.51 8.96
N ASN A 53 -0.70 -11.03 9.35
CA ASN A 53 -0.35 -10.68 10.73
C ASN A 53 -0.48 -9.18 11.05
N ARG A 54 -1.56 -8.55 10.57
CA ARG A 54 -1.81 -7.10 10.68
C ARG A 54 -1.95 -6.59 12.11
N GLU A 55 -2.44 -7.39 13.04
CA GLU A 55 -2.66 -6.93 14.43
C GLU A 55 -1.35 -6.47 15.09
N ALA A 56 -0.26 -7.21 14.87
CA ALA A 56 1.05 -6.83 15.39
C ALA A 56 1.53 -5.51 14.77
N LEU A 57 1.34 -5.34 13.46
CA LEU A 57 1.69 -4.10 12.76
C LEU A 57 0.83 -2.92 13.20
N ASN A 58 -0.47 -3.12 13.37
CA ASN A 58 -1.39 -2.07 13.83
C ASN A 58 -0.98 -1.53 15.21
N SER A 59 -0.54 -2.40 16.12
CA SER A 59 -0.07 -2.00 17.45
C SER A 59 1.21 -1.15 17.36
N ILE A 60 2.14 -1.50 16.47
CA ILE A 60 3.37 -0.73 16.23
C ILE A 60 3.02 0.62 15.59
N PHE A 61 2.15 0.64 14.58
CA PHE A 61 1.75 1.86 13.90
C PHE A 61 1.00 2.82 14.83
N GLU A 62 0.15 2.34 15.71
CA GLU A 62 -0.48 3.18 16.74
C GLU A 62 0.54 3.80 17.69
N ARG A 63 1.51 3.02 18.15
CA ARG A 63 2.54 3.47 19.09
C ARG A 63 3.47 4.52 18.48
N TYR A 64 3.83 4.36 17.22
CA TYR A 64 4.82 5.19 16.53
C TYR A 64 4.24 6.09 15.44
N ARG A 65 2.93 6.32 15.41
CA ARG A 65 2.24 7.08 14.35
C ARG A 65 2.87 8.45 14.07
N ASP A 66 3.25 9.17 15.13
CA ASP A 66 3.83 10.50 15.01
C ASP A 66 5.29 10.49 14.48
N ARG A 67 5.85 9.31 14.26
CA ARG A 67 7.18 9.09 13.68
C ARG A 67 7.12 8.60 12.24
N ILE A 68 5.94 8.34 11.71
CA ILE A 68 5.72 7.83 10.36
C ILE A 68 5.21 8.99 9.50
N ALA A 69 6.00 9.37 8.51
CA ALA A 69 5.59 10.39 7.55
C ALA A 69 4.62 9.84 6.50
N HIS A 70 4.86 8.61 6.03
CA HIS A 70 4.02 7.98 5.00
C HIS A 70 4.28 6.48 4.87
N CYS A 71 3.24 5.71 4.51
CA CYS A 71 3.35 4.31 4.12
C CYS A 71 2.98 4.14 2.63
N PHE A 72 3.84 3.44 1.89
CA PHE A 72 3.59 3.07 0.51
C PHE A 72 3.48 1.55 0.39
N SER A 73 2.50 1.08 -0.38
CA SER A 73 2.35 -0.34 -0.68
C SER A 73 2.10 -0.59 -2.17
N GLY A 74 2.65 -1.69 -2.66
CA GLY A 74 2.38 -2.22 -3.99
C GLY A 74 1.21 -3.20 -4.01
N HIS A 75 1.37 -4.30 -4.73
CA HIS A 75 0.50 -5.48 -4.80
C HIS A 75 -0.88 -5.24 -5.42
N LEU A 76 -1.57 -4.19 -5.07
CA LEU A 76 -2.94 -3.90 -5.50
C LEU A 76 -3.04 -3.41 -6.94
N HIS A 77 -1.94 -2.96 -7.52
CA HIS A 77 -1.87 -2.42 -8.88
C HIS A 77 -2.86 -1.26 -9.15
N ILE A 78 -3.24 -0.55 -8.11
CA ILE A 78 -4.11 0.62 -8.17
C ILE A 78 -3.41 1.82 -7.54
N TRP A 79 -3.86 3.01 -7.89
CA TRP A 79 -3.53 4.21 -7.13
C TRP A 79 -4.68 4.57 -6.20
N ALA A 80 -4.41 4.49 -4.91
CA ALA A 80 -5.34 4.89 -3.88
C ALA A 80 -4.59 5.52 -2.71
N SER A 81 -5.16 6.52 -2.07
CA SER A 81 -4.61 7.15 -0.88
C SER A 81 -5.66 7.25 0.20
N ALA A 82 -5.25 7.02 1.43
CA ALA A 82 -6.10 7.11 2.61
C ALA A 82 -5.32 7.68 3.80
N MET A 83 -6.06 8.06 4.84
CA MET A 83 -5.51 8.36 6.16
C MET A 83 -6.00 7.28 7.12
N VAL A 84 -5.10 6.44 7.60
CA VAL A 84 -5.45 5.33 8.51
C VAL A 84 -4.82 5.59 9.87
N LYS A 85 -5.67 5.78 10.89
CA LYS A 85 -5.23 6.10 12.26
C LYS A 85 -4.24 7.27 12.36
N GLY A 86 -4.38 8.26 11.48
CA GLY A 86 -3.50 9.44 11.42
C GLY A 86 -2.24 9.24 10.59
N ILE A 87 -2.04 8.08 9.97
CA ILE A 87 -0.90 7.78 9.09
C ILE A 87 -1.36 7.89 7.63
N PRO A 88 -0.71 8.72 6.80
CA PRO A 88 -0.98 8.74 5.37
C PRO A 88 -0.48 7.45 4.73
N VAL A 89 -1.35 6.80 3.95
CA VAL A 89 -1.03 5.57 3.22
C VAL A 89 -1.35 5.72 1.75
N THR A 90 -0.53 5.13 0.89
CA THR A 90 -0.75 5.16 -0.56
C THR A 90 -0.45 3.81 -1.18
N ALA A 91 -1.44 3.24 -1.85
CA ALA A 91 -1.24 2.12 -2.77
C ALA A 91 -0.67 2.66 -4.09
N VAL A 92 0.41 2.06 -4.55
CA VAL A 92 1.17 2.51 -5.71
C VAL A 92 0.69 1.78 -6.97
N PRO A 93 0.43 2.50 -8.09
CA PRO A 93 0.06 1.85 -9.34
C PRO A 93 1.17 0.94 -9.84
N SER A 94 0.82 -0.05 -10.63
CA SER A 94 1.77 -0.93 -11.30
C SER A 94 2.28 -0.33 -12.62
N ALA A 95 3.52 -0.62 -12.96
CA ALA A 95 4.08 -0.26 -14.26
C ALA A 95 3.71 -1.24 -15.39
N SER A 96 3.02 -2.36 -15.09
CA SER A 96 2.72 -3.42 -16.06
C SER A 96 1.25 -3.57 -16.41
N PHE A 97 0.37 -3.58 -15.40
CA PHE A 97 -1.08 -3.67 -15.59
C PHE A 97 -1.79 -3.15 -14.34
N SER A 98 -3.05 -2.73 -14.49
CA SER A 98 -3.88 -2.25 -13.40
C SER A 98 -5.10 -3.13 -13.22
N PHE A 99 -5.57 -3.22 -11.97
CA PHE A 99 -6.86 -3.80 -11.64
C PHE A 99 -7.90 -2.72 -11.41
N SER A 100 -9.18 -3.05 -11.66
CA SER A 100 -10.29 -2.28 -11.15
C SER A 100 -10.82 -2.97 -9.89
N LEU A 101 -10.93 -2.20 -8.84
CA LEU A 101 -11.66 -2.60 -7.63
C LEU A 101 -13.05 -1.96 -7.60
N GLU A 102 -13.49 -1.37 -8.70
CA GLU A 102 -14.83 -0.79 -8.77
C GLU A 102 -15.85 -1.75 -9.39
N PRO A 103 -17.05 -1.77 -8.81
CA PRO A 103 -17.38 -1.14 -7.53
C PRO A 103 -16.62 -1.82 -6.38
N LEU A 104 -16.42 -1.12 -5.26
CA LEU A 104 -15.72 -1.63 -4.08
C LEU A 104 -16.27 -2.97 -3.56
N SER A 105 -17.52 -3.27 -3.93
CA SER A 105 -18.21 -4.55 -3.66
C SER A 105 -18.01 -5.60 -4.76
N ALA A 106 -17.20 -5.36 -5.79
CA ALA A 106 -17.02 -6.33 -6.86
C ALA A 106 -16.34 -7.61 -6.34
N GLU A 107 -16.96 -8.75 -6.59
CA GLU A 107 -16.45 -10.06 -6.18
C GLU A 107 -15.19 -10.48 -6.96
N ARG A 108 -14.86 -9.77 -8.04
CA ARG A 108 -13.72 -10.10 -8.92
C ARG A 108 -12.96 -8.84 -9.34
N GLU A 109 -11.65 -8.97 -9.29
CA GLU A 109 -10.76 -8.03 -9.96
C GLU A 109 -10.90 -8.18 -11.47
N SER A 110 -11.00 -7.08 -12.18
CA SER A 110 -10.86 -7.07 -13.62
C SER A 110 -9.60 -6.30 -14.00
N VAL A 111 -8.83 -6.83 -14.93
CA VAL A 111 -7.76 -6.06 -15.55
C VAL A 111 -8.42 -4.95 -16.34
N THR A 112 -8.02 -3.72 -16.08
CA THR A 112 -8.61 -2.54 -16.72
C THR A 112 -7.64 -1.88 -17.68
N ASN A 113 -8.19 -1.01 -18.52
CA ASN A 113 -7.42 -0.07 -19.34
C ASN A 113 -6.93 1.15 -18.53
N THR A 114 -7.05 1.12 -17.20
CA THR A 114 -6.49 2.17 -16.35
C THR A 114 -4.98 2.27 -16.62
N PRO A 115 -4.46 3.46 -16.89
CA PRO A 115 -3.05 3.61 -17.24
C PRO A 115 -2.14 3.06 -16.14
N CYS A 116 -1.15 2.28 -16.53
CA CYS A 116 -0.04 1.90 -15.66
C CYS A 116 0.77 3.12 -15.26
N GLY A 117 1.52 3.05 -14.16
CA GLY A 117 2.26 4.22 -13.73
C GLY A 117 3.15 3.99 -12.51
N TYR A 118 3.66 5.10 -12.01
CA TYR A 118 4.48 5.16 -10.81
C TYR A 118 4.23 6.48 -10.07
N LEU A 119 4.75 6.60 -8.87
CA LEU A 119 4.67 7.82 -8.07
C LEU A 119 6.04 8.50 -8.00
N LEU A 120 6.05 9.82 -8.19
CA LEU A 120 7.17 10.67 -7.80
C LEU A 120 6.86 11.27 -6.43
N VAL A 121 7.74 11.04 -5.47
CA VAL A 121 7.61 11.57 -4.12
C VAL A 121 8.68 12.64 -3.92
N GLY A 122 8.26 13.87 -3.71
CA GLY A 122 9.12 14.98 -3.31
C GLY A 122 9.03 15.16 -1.80
N ILE A 123 10.18 15.31 -1.15
CA ILE A 123 10.28 15.58 0.28
C ILE A 123 10.96 16.94 0.44
N GLY A 124 10.28 17.90 1.07
CA GLY A 124 10.81 19.21 1.37
C GLY A 124 11.67 19.21 2.63
N ASP A 125 12.56 20.18 2.74
CA ASP A 125 13.40 20.37 3.94
C ASP A 125 12.56 20.70 5.20
N ASP A 126 11.35 21.20 4.98
CA ASP A 126 10.35 21.45 6.03
C ASP A 126 9.54 20.20 6.43
N GLY A 127 9.86 19.03 5.86
CA GLY A 127 9.14 17.78 6.08
C GLY A 127 7.87 17.63 5.25
N SER A 128 7.55 18.58 4.35
CA SER A 128 6.42 18.46 3.44
C SER A 128 6.62 17.28 2.48
N VAL A 129 5.52 16.57 2.17
CA VAL A 129 5.53 15.44 1.25
C VAL A 129 4.57 15.72 0.11
N VAL A 130 5.09 15.69 -1.12
CA VAL A 130 4.30 15.88 -2.33
C VAL A 130 4.34 14.62 -3.18
N ILE A 131 3.18 14.01 -3.43
CA ILE A 131 3.05 12.79 -4.22
C ILE A 131 2.43 13.15 -5.57
N ARG A 132 3.12 12.80 -6.65
CA ARG A 132 2.69 13.07 -8.03
C ARG A 132 2.63 11.77 -8.82
N PRO A 133 1.45 11.29 -9.21
CA PRO A 133 1.33 10.15 -10.10
C PRO A 133 1.89 10.50 -11.49
N ARG A 134 2.53 9.54 -12.12
CA ARG A 134 2.98 9.55 -13.50
C ARG A 134 2.41 8.32 -14.19
N PHE A 135 1.59 8.55 -15.18
CA PHE A 135 0.99 7.49 -15.95
C PHE A 135 1.79 7.25 -17.22
N LEU A 136 2.00 5.97 -17.53
CA LEU A 136 2.66 5.57 -18.76
C LEU A 136 1.65 5.64 -19.91
N PRO A 137 2.10 5.98 -21.13
CA PRO A 137 1.22 5.86 -22.30
C PRO A 137 0.64 4.47 -22.39
N GLY A 138 -0.67 4.39 -22.69
CA GLY A 138 -1.33 3.09 -22.85
C GLY A 138 -0.64 2.27 -23.93
N VAL A 139 -0.22 1.06 -23.59
CA VAL A 139 0.20 0.08 -24.59
C VAL A 139 -1.09 -0.47 -25.17
N GLU A 140 -1.37 -0.17 -26.45
CA GLU A 140 -2.43 -0.86 -27.17
C GLU A 140 -2.12 -2.36 -27.16
N ARG A 141 -2.91 -3.12 -26.42
CA ARG A 141 -2.82 -4.57 -26.45
C ARG A 141 -3.55 -5.04 -27.70
N SER A 142 -2.78 -5.39 -28.70
CA SER A 142 -3.25 -6.09 -29.91
C SER A 142 -3.75 -7.49 -29.59
#